data_0ab129fa01966597068394e7d44f8076
#
_entry.id   0ab129fa01966597068394e7d44f8076
#
_cell.length_a   1.000
_cell.length_b   1.000
_cell.length_c   1.000
_cell.angle_alpha   90.00
_cell.angle_beta   90.00
_cell.angle_gamma   90.00
#
_symmetry.space_group_name_H-M   'P 1'
#
loop_
_entity.id
_entity.type
_entity.pdbx_description
1 polymer ?
#
loop_
_entity_poly.entity_id
_entity_poly.type
_entity_poly.pdbx_seq_one_letter_code
_entity_poly.pdbx_strand_id
1 'polypeptide(L)'
;VELAYYSDYAVRLVNSEEPARGIDTLTSVEAVRELFGPGQQAARRAGEADVTRLRTVRGRLRAVFEAAADGDEVRAVDLLNALLLEFPVSPQISGHEFRDEDGRPKWHMHIADHAANASAGYTATACMGLAFQLTELGVDRLGVCEAHPCRNAYLDTSTNRSRRYCSDRCATRANVAAYRARKRLYAERSERSERVERPGSGLTADAAQASSAAGER
;
A
#
# COMPACT_ATOMS: atom_id res chain seq x y z
N VAL A 1 2.37 14.00 -22.69
CA VAL A 1 2.08 12.79 -21.89
C VAL A 1 2.61 13.06 -20.51
N GLU A 2 1.74 13.11 -19.52
CA GLU A 2 2.19 13.12 -18.12
C GLU A 2 2.68 11.71 -17.80
N LEU A 3 3.98 11.49 -17.90
CA LEU A 3 4.62 10.22 -17.49
C LEU A 3 4.27 9.88 -16.03
N ALA A 4 4.02 10.89 -15.22
CA ALA A 4 3.51 10.76 -13.86
C ALA A 4 2.25 9.90 -13.76
N TYR A 5 1.32 9.99 -14.72
CA TYR A 5 0.10 9.18 -14.75
C TYR A 5 0.38 7.67 -14.81
N TYR A 6 1.45 7.29 -15.48
CA TYR A 6 1.79 5.87 -15.64
C TYR A 6 2.30 5.19 -14.37
N SER A 7 2.70 5.96 -13.35
CA SER A 7 3.04 5.39 -12.04
C SER A 7 1.86 4.68 -11.36
N ASP A 8 0.62 5.11 -11.68
CA ASP A 8 -0.60 4.48 -11.18
C ASP A 8 -0.76 3.03 -11.66
N TYR A 9 -0.19 2.67 -12.81
CA TYR A 9 -0.15 1.29 -13.30
C TYR A 9 0.60 0.37 -12.32
N ALA A 10 1.72 0.82 -11.76
CA ALA A 10 2.46 0.05 -10.76
C ALA A 10 1.64 -0.15 -9.48
N VAL A 11 1.00 0.91 -8.98
CA VAL A 11 0.15 0.87 -7.79
C VAL A 11 -1.06 -0.05 -8.00
N ARG A 12 -1.75 0.05 -9.15
CA ARG A 12 -2.88 -0.83 -9.48
C ARG A 12 -2.47 -2.29 -9.54
N LEU A 13 -1.36 -2.60 -10.21
CA LEU A 13 -0.89 -3.98 -10.32
C LEU A 13 -0.54 -4.56 -8.94
N VAL A 14 0.22 -3.83 -8.13
CA VAL A 14 0.57 -4.28 -6.78
C VAL A 14 -0.69 -4.51 -5.93
N ASN A 15 -1.66 -3.61 -6.02
CA ASN A 15 -2.88 -3.66 -5.22
C ASN A 15 -3.98 -4.58 -5.80
N SER A 16 -3.72 -5.24 -6.95
CA SER A 16 -4.61 -6.31 -7.44
C SER A 16 -4.61 -7.54 -6.52
N GLU A 17 -3.69 -7.58 -5.55
CA GLU A 17 -3.65 -8.58 -4.49
C GLU A 17 -3.65 -7.91 -3.12
N GLU A 18 -4.50 -8.39 -2.22
CA GLU A 18 -4.51 -8.03 -0.79
C GLU A 18 -4.18 -9.28 0.05
N PRO A 19 -2.89 -9.61 0.27
CA PRO A 19 -2.48 -10.86 0.91
C PRO A 19 -3.10 -11.07 2.29
N ALA A 20 -3.20 -10.00 3.09
CA ALA A 20 -3.77 -10.04 4.43
C ALA A 20 -5.27 -10.38 4.45
N ARG A 21 -5.96 -10.30 3.31
CA ARG A 21 -7.39 -10.64 3.15
C ARG A 21 -7.62 -11.86 2.28
N GLY A 22 -6.55 -12.45 1.72
CA GLY A 22 -6.65 -13.56 0.78
C GLY A 22 -7.36 -13.19 -0.52
N ILE A 23 -7.32 -11.92 -0.94
CA ILE A 23 -7.98 -11.43 -2.16
C ILE A 23 -6.93 -11.32 -3.26
N ASP A 24 -7.19 -11.90 -4.42
CA ASP A 24 -6.48 -11.69 -5.67
C ASP A 24 -7.51 -11.40 -6.77
N THR A 25 -7.48 -10.20 -7.35
CA THR A 25 -8.40 -9.79 -8.42
C THR A 25 -7.83 -10.07 -9.81
N LEU A 26 -6.54 -10.35 -9.93
CA LEU A 26 -5.89 -10.64 -11.21
C LEU A 26 -6.03 -12.13 -11.56
N THR A 27 -7.25 -12.57 -11.87
CA THR A 27 -7.58 -13.99 -12.04
C THR A 27 -7.93 -14.39 -13.47
N SER A 28 -8.14 -13.43 -14.37
CA SER A 28 -8.56 -13.68 -15.75
C SER A 28 -7.96 -12.70 -16.75
N VAL A 29 -8.12 -12.94 -18.03
CA VAL A 29 -7.73 -12.03 -19.12
C VAL A 29 -8.50 -10.72 -19.02
N GLU A 30 -9.76 -10.76 -18.61
CA GLU A 30 -10.60 -9.59 -18.41
C GLU A 30 -10.00 -8.70 -17.31
N ALA A 31 -9.57 -9.28 -16.20
CA ALA A 31 -8.88 -8.54 -15.13
C ALA A 31 -7.58 -7.90 -15.62
N VAL A 32 -6.83 -8.56 -16.52
CA VAL A 32 -5.67 -7.93 -17.18
C VAL A 32 -6.09 -6.73 -18.02
N ARG A 33 -7.17 -6.84 -18.79
CA ARG A 33 -7.69 -5.74 -19.61
C ARG A 33 -8.13 -4.54 -18.76
N GLU A 34 -8.74 -4.80 -17.63
CA GLU A 34 -9.16 -3.77 -16.66
C GLU A 34 -8.00 -2.98 -16.08
N LEU A 35 -6.83 -3.61 -15.87
CA LEU A 35 -5.63 -2.93 -15.39
C LEU A 35 -5.19 -1.80 -16.34
N PHE A 36 -5.31 -2.00 -17.65
CA PHE A 36 -4.95 -0.95 -18.63
C PHE A 36 -5.91 0.25 -18.60
N GLY A 37 -7.15 0.04 -18.17
CA GLY A 37 -8.20 1.03 -18.26
C GLY A 37 -8.88 1.10 -19.62
N PRO A 38 -9.92 1.92 -19.75
CA PRO A 38 -10.73 2.00 -20.97
C PRO A 38 -9.94 2.57 -22.15
N GLY A 39 -10.21 2.06 -23.36
CA GLY A 39 -9.68 2.61 -24.61
C GLY A 39 -8.26 2.19 -24.98
N GLN A 40 -7.52 1.51 -24.12
CA GLN A 40 -6.15 1.11 -24.41
C GLN A 40 -6.07 -0.06 -25.41
N GLN A 41 -5.46 0.18 -26.58
CA GLN A 41 -5.33 -0.85 -27.62
C GLN A 41 -4.49 -2.05 -27.15
N ALA A 42 -3.47 -1.81 -26.32
CA ALA A 42 -2.63 -2.85 -25.73
C ALA A 42 -3.44 -3.87 -24.92
N ALA A 43 -4.54 -3.46 -24.28
CA ALA A 43 -5.45 -4.33 -23.55
C ALA A 43 -6.07 -5.43 -24.43
N ARG A 44 -6.32 -5.15 -25.72
CA ARG A 44 -6.91 -6.12 -26.67
C ARG A 44 -5.98 -7.29 -26.97
N ARG A 45 -4.67 -7.12 -26.75
CA ARG A 45 -3.63 -8.14 -26.98
C ARG A 45 -3.47 -9.08 -25.79
N ALA A 46 -4.15 -8.82 -24.66
CA ALA A 46 -4.05 -9.63 -23.45
C ALA A 46 -4.55 -11.06 -23.68
N GLY A 47 -3.79 -12.04 -23.21
CA GLY A 47 -4.07 -13.47 -23.22
C GLY A 47 -3.80 -14.13 -21.87
N GLU A 48 -4.11 -15.42 -21.74
CA GLU A 48 -3.99 -16.18 -20.47
C GLU A 48 -2.58 -16.13 -19.88
N ALA A 49 -1.54 -16.20 -20.72
CA ALA A 49 -0.15 -16.13 -20.27
C ALA A 49 0.18 -14.77 -19.58
N ASP A 50 -0.52 -13.69 -19.93
CA ASP A 50 -0.29 -12.37 -19.34
C ASP A 50 -0.75 -12.30 -17.89
N VAL A 51 -1.75 -13.09 -17.49
CA VAL A 51 -2.21 -13.22 -16.09
C VAL A 51 -1.04 -13.70 -15.22
N THR A 52 -0.41 -14.82 -15.62
CA THR A 52 0.73 -15.40 -14.87
C THR A 52 1.93 -14.47 -14.85
N ARG A 53 2.28 -13.86 -16.00
CA ARG A 53 3.41 -12.93 -16.10
C ARG A 53 3.20 -11.70 -15.20
N LEU A 54 2.01 -11.09 -15.23
CA LEU A 54 1.73 -9.92 -14.41
C LEU A 54 1.68 -10.26 -12.91
N ARG A 55 1.24 -11.45 -12.51
CA ARG A 55 1.36 -11.90 -11.11
C ARG A 55 2.82 -11.98 -10.65
N THR A 56 3.71 -12.48 -11.51
CA THR A 56 5.16 -12.50 -11.22
C THR A 56 5.73 -11.09 -11.10
N VAL A 57 5.42 -10.20 -12.04
CA VAL A 57 5.84 -8.79 -12.00
C VAL A 57 5.26 -8.06 -10.78
N ARG A 58 4.02 -8.35 -10.42
CA ARG A 58 3.36 -7.81 -9.23
C ARG A 58 4.17 -8.04 -7.97
N GLY A 59 4.65 -9.26 -7.76
CA GLY A 59 5.51 -9.59 -6.61
C GLY A 59 6.82 -8.79 -6.59
N ARG A 60 7.43 -8.61 -7.75
CA ARG A 60 8.68 -7.82 -7.89
C ARG A 60 8.44 -6.33 -7.65
N LEU A 61 7.36 -5.76 -8.19
CA LEU A 61 6.97 -4.37 -7.91
C LEU A 61 6.62 -4.16 -6.45
N ARG A 62 5.93 -5.12 -5.81
CA ARG A 62 5.64 -5.07 -4.37
C ARG A 62 6.92 -4.95 -3.56
N ALA A 63 7.97 -5.70 -3.90
CA ALA A 63 9.27 -5.61 -3.24
C ALA A 63 9.92 -4.22 -3.37
N VAL A 64 9.70 -3.49 -4.48
CA VAL A 64 10.16 -2.09 -4.63
C VAL A 64 9.48 -1.20 -3.58
N PHE A 65 8.14 -1.28 -3.46
CA PHE A 65 7.39 -0.48 -2.48
C PHE A 65 7.74 -0.84 -1.03
N GLU A 66 7.99 -2.12 -0.75
CA GLU A 66 8.37 -2.58 0.59
C GLU A 66 9.77 -2.08 0.96
N ALA A 67 10.75 -2.19 0.06
CA ALA A 67 12.10 -1.68 0.29
C ALA A 67 12.09 -0.16 0.55
N ALA A 68 11.32 0.60 -0.23
CA ALA A 68 11.18 2.04 -0.02
C ALA A 68 10.51 2.36 1.33
N ALA A 69 9.45 1.62 1.70
CA ALA A 69 8.75 1.80 2.97
C ALA A 69 9.61 1.45 4.19
N ASP A 70 10.57 0.53 4.02
CA ASP A 70 11.56 0.16 5.04
C ASP A 70 12.75 1.15 5.09
N GLY A 71 12.78 2.17 4.22
CA GLY A 71 13.85 3.18 4.13
C GLY A 71 15.08 2.71 3.37
N ASP A 72 15.04 1.55 2.72
CA ASP A 72 16.13 1.03 1.88
C ASP A 72 16.00 1.52 0.44
N GLU A 73 16.32 2.80 0.23
CA GLU A 73 16.17 3.47 -1.06
C GLU A 73 17.04 2.84 -2.14
N VAL A 74 18.26 2.43 -1.80
CA VAL A 74 19.19 1.81 -2.76
C VAL A 74 18.59 0.52 -3.29
N ARG A 75 18.12 -0.34 -2.39
CA ARG A 75 17.46 -1.59 -2.78
C ARG A 75 16.18 -1.35 -3.60
N ALA A 76 15.37 -0.36 -3.25
CA ALA A 76 14.17 -0.03 -4.01
C ALA A 76 14.52 0.36 -5.46
N VAL A 77 15.55 1.20 -5.64
CA VAL A 77 16.04 1.63 -6.95
C VAL A 77 16.65 0.46 -7.73
N ASP A 78 17.45 -0.38 -7.11
CA ASP A 78 18.07 -1.55 -7.76
C ASP A 78 16.99 -2.54 -8.25
N LEU A 79 15.97 -2.81 -7.44
CA LEU A 79 14.84 -3.65 -7.83
C LEU A 79 14.05 -3.07 -9.01
N LEU A 80 13.82 -1.76 -9.01
CA LEU A 80 13.16 -1.09 -10.13
C LEU A 80 14.03 -1.09 -11.39
N ASN A 81 15.33 -0.83 -11.27
CA ASN A 81 16.28 -0.87 -12.38
C ASN A 81 16.35 -2.25 -13.03
N ALA A 82 16.30 -3.33 -12.25
CA ALA A 82 16.23 -4.69 -12.78
C ALA A 82 14.97 -4.92 -13.64
N LEU A 83 13.83 -4.33 -13.26
CA LEU A 83 12.60 -4.37 -14.06
C LEU A 83 12.71 -3.51 -15.33
N LEU A 84 13.28 -2.31 -15.24
CA LEU A 84 13.50 -1.43 -16.39
C LEU A 84 14.41 -2.04 -17.45
N LEU A 85 15.45 -2.77 -17.03
CA LEU A 85 16.35 -3.49 -17.95
C LEU A 85 15.65 -4.66 -18.65
N GLU A 86 14.79 -5.39 -17.95
CA GLU A 86 14.07 -6.55 -18.51
C GLU A 86 12.89 -6.12 -19.41
N PHE A 87 12.26 -4.99 -19.09
CA PHE A 87 11.09 -4.46 -19.82
C PHE A 87 11.39 -3.05 -20.38
N PRO A 88 12.25 -2.97 -21.41
CA PRO A 88 12.66 -1.68 -21.96
C PRO A 88 11.50 -0.97 -22.64
N VAL A 89 11.50 0.34 -22.56
CA VAL A 89 10.58 1.20 -23.30
C VAL A 89 11.09 1.47 -24.72
N SER A 90 10.15 1.66 -25.66
CA SER A 90 10.42 2.05 -27.04
C SER A 90 9.59 3.27 -27.39
N PRO A 91 10.03 4.49 -27.02
CA PRO A 91 9.22 5.69 -27.19
C PRO A 91 8.96 6.00 -28.66
N GLN A 92 7.70 6.33 -28.98
CA GLN A 92 7.27 6.76 -30.32
C GLN A 92 6.30 7.92 -30.23
N ILE A 93 6.36 8.82 -31.21
CA ILE A 93 5.39 9.92 -31.34
C ILE A 93 4.21 9.44 -32.20
N SER A 94 3.00 9.63 -31.72
CA SER A 94 1.76 9.30 -32.42
C SER A 94 0.78 10.46 -32.43
N GLY A 95 -0.10 10.51 -33.44
CA GLY A 95 -1.14 11.53 -33.58
C GLY A 95 -2.52 10.95 -33.92
N HIS A 96 -2.74 9.65 -33.66
CA HIS A 96 -3.92 8.94 -34.15
C HIS A 96 -5.18 9.08 -33.26
N GLU A 97 -5.03 9.37 -31.96
CA GLU A 97 -6.15 9.31 -31.00
C GLU A 97 -6.89 10.64 -30.84
N PHE A 98 -6.17 11.74 -30.94
CA PHE A 98 -6.72 13.06 -30.66
C PHE A 98 -6.42 14.06 -31.79
N ARG A 99 -7.39 14.95 -32.03
CA ARG A 99 -7.22 16.09 -32.91
C ARG A 99 -7.46 17.37 -32.11
N ASP A 100 -6.78 18.45 -32.51
CA ASP A 100 -7.04 19.79 -31.97
C ASP A 100 -8.32 20.38 -32.61
N GLU A 101 -8.67 21.61 -32.21
CA GLU A 101 -9.84 22.34 -32.73
C GLU A 101 -9.78 22.60 -34.22
N ASP A 102 -8.57 22.66 -34.81
CA ASP A 102 -8.32 22.82 -36.23
C ASP A 102 -8.30 21.50 -37.02
N GLY A 103 -8.54 20.36 -36.32
CA GLY A 103 -8.54 19.01 -36.93
C GLY A 103 -7.14 18.43 -37.16
N ARG A 104 -6.07 19.07 -36.66
CA ARG A 104 -4.69 18.59 -36.75
C ARG A 104 -4.43 17.49 -35.73
N PRO A 105 -3.53 16.51 -36.00
CA PRO A 105 -3.14 15.50 -35.03
C PRO A 105 -2.56 16.13 -33.75
N LYS A 106 -3.11 15.78 -32.59
CA LYS A 106 -2.50 16.12 -31.31
C LYS A 106 -1.42 15.09 -30.99
N TRP A 107 -0.17 15.50 -31.21
CA TRP A 107 0.98 14.63 -31.01
C TRP A 107 1.12 14.23 -29.54
N HIS A 108 1.34 12.94 -29.30
CA HIS A 108 1.58 12.37 -27.98
C HIS A 108 2.56 11.21 -28.07
N MET A 109 3.11 10.80 -26.94
CA MET A 109 4.11 9.74 -26.86
C MET A 109 3.48 8.42 -26.44
N HIS A 110 3.79 7.37 -27.19
CA HIS A 110 3.60 5.98 -26.79
C HIS A 110 4.95 5.42 -26.36
N ILE A 111 5.01 4.68 -25.25
CA ILE A 111 6.28 4.22 -24.69
C ILE A 111 6.48 2.71 -24.79
N ALA A 112 5.43 1.93 -25.08
CA ALA A 112 5.48 0.48 -25.07
C ALA A 112 4.61 -0.23 -26.13
N ASP A 113 4.22 0.44 -27.21
CA ASP A 113 3.35 -0.11 -28.26
C ASP A 113 3.94 -1.34 -28.97
N HIS A 114 5.26 -1.40 -29.08
CA HIS A 114 5.98 -2.51 -29.70
C HIS A 114 6.42 -3.60 -28.70
N ALA A 115 5.95 -3.56 -27.46
CA ALA A 115 6.20 -4.62 -26.51
C ALA A 115 5.73 -5.99 -27.04
N ALA A 116 6.46 -7.04 -26.72
CA ALA A 116 6.23 -8.40 -27.24
C ALA A 116 4.83 -8.95 -26.93
N ASN A 117 4.24 -8.54 -25.81
CA ASN A 117 2.92 -8.95 -25.34
C ASN A 117 2.31 -7.88 -24.42
N ALA A 118 1.06 -8.07 -24.00
CA ALA A 118 0.34 -7.11 -23.18
C ALA A 118 1.02 -6.90 -21.82
N SER A 119 1.45 -7.97 -21.15
CA SER A 119 2.13 -7.88 -19.85
C SER A 119 3.46 -7.13 -19.92
N ALA A 120 4.26 -7.34 -20.97
CA ALA A 120 5.50 -6.60 -21.16
C ALA A 120 5.26 -5.12 -21.37
N GLY A 121 4.27 -4.76 -22.20
CA GLY A 121 3.88 -3.35 -22.42
C GLY A 121 3.36 -2.68 -21.15
N TYR A 122 2.50 -3.36 -20.41
CA TYR A 122 2.01 -2.88 -19.12
C TYR A 122 3.17 -2.62 -18.14
N THR A 123 4.07 -3.60 -18.01
CA THR A 123 5.20 -3.53 -17.08
C THR A 123 6.16 -2.40 -17.44
N ALA A 124 6.53 -2.28 -18.72
CA ALA A 124 7.41 -1.20 -19.21
C ALA A 124 6.81 0.18 -18.89
N THR A 125 5.50 0.35 -19.14
CA THR A 125 4.77 1.58 -18.84
C THR A 125 4.74 1.88 -17.35
N ALA A 126 4.42 0.88 -16.52
CA ALA A 126 4.37 1.01 -15.07
C ALA A 126 5.73 1.38 -14.46
N CYS A 127 6.80 0.68 -14.88
CA CYS A 127 8.16 0.91 -14.39
C CYS A 127 8.69 2.28 -14.82
N MET A 128 8.44 2.70 -16.07
CA MET A 128 8.88 4.01 -16.56
C MET A 128 8.15 5.14 -15.83
N GLY A 129 6.83 5.02 -15.63
CA GLY A 129 6.06 6.00 -14.86
C GLY A 129 6.53 6.09 -13.40
N LEU A 130 6.85 4.94 -12.79
CA LEU A 130 7.38 4.91 -11.43
C LEU A 130 8.78 5.53 -11.35
N ALA A 131 9.68 5.19 -12.28
CA ALA A 131 11.03 5.77 -12.35
C ALA A 131 10.98 7.30 -12.51
N PHE A 132 10.10 7.81 -13.38
CA PHE A 132 9.89 9.25 -13.53
C PHE A 132 9.46 9.90 -12.20
N GLN A 133 8.49 9.32 -11.51
CA GLN A 133 8.04 9.85 -10.22
C GLN A 133 9.13 9.83 -9.14
N LEU A 134 9.94 8.79 -9.10
CA LEU A 134 11.04 8.69 -8.14
C LEU A 134 12.12 9.74 -8.39
N THR A 135 12.43 10.05 -9.65
CA THR A 135 13.42 11.10 -9.99
C THR A 135 12.90 12.50 -9.69
N GLU A 136 11.59 12.75 -9.80
CA GLU A 136 10.98 14.06 -9.54
C GLU A 136 10.67 14.28 -8.05
N LEU A 137 10.20 13.26 -7.36
CA LEU A 137 9.65 13.42 -6.01
C LEU A 137 10.51 12.81 -4.91
N GLY A 138 11.34 11.82 -5.23
CA GLY A 138 12.14 11.02 -4.29
C GLY A 138 11.56 9.62 -4.03
N VAL A 139 12.42 8.70 -3.61
CA VAL A 139 12.07 7.29 -3.32
C VAL A 139 11.18 7.18 -2.07
N ASP A 140 11.34 8.09 -1.13
CA ASP A 140 10.57 8.22 0.11
C ASP A 140 9.07 8.48 -0.10
N ARG A 141 8.66 8.70 -1.35
CA ARG A 141 7.25 8.84 -1.75
C ARG A 141 6.53 7.52 -1.96
N LEU A 142 7.28 6.45 -2.14
CA LEU A 142 6.70 5.11 -2.19
C LEU A 142 6.40 4.63 -0.78
N GLY A 143 5.23 4.05 -0.58
CA GLY A 143 4.87 3.52 0.72
C GLY A 143 3.94 2.33 0.68
N VAL A 144 3.87 1.65 1.81
CA VAL A 144 2.91 0.57 2.10
C VAL A 144 1.96 1.03 3.19
N CYS A 145 0.68 0.80 3.02
CA CYS A 145 -0.37 1.26 3.90
C CYS A 145 -0.17 0.80 5.36
N GLU A 146 -0.15 1.76 6.29
CA GLU A 146 0.03 1.50 7.73
C GLU A 146 -1.27 1.07 8.45
N ALA A 147 -2.42 1.09 7.78
CA ALA A 147 -3.69 0.68 8.38
C ALA A 147 -3.81 -0.84 8.44
N HIS A 148 -3.35 -1.47 9.53
CA HIS A 148 -3.46 -2.93 9.70
C HIS A 148 -4.89 -3.44 9.45
N PRO A 149 -5.08 -4.59 8.76
CA PRO A 149 -4.07 -5.46 8.16
C PRO A 149 -3.69 -5.12 6.71
N CYS A 150 -4.10 -3.96 6.19
CA CYS A 150 -3.83 -3.52 4.82
C CYS A 150 -2.32 -3.38 4.56
N ARG A 151 -1.88 -3.88 3.40
CA ARG A 151 -0.50 -3.79 2.91
C ARG A 151 -0.46 -3.25 1.47
N ASN A 152 -1.50 -2.48 1.08
CA ASN A 152 -1.57 -1.89 -0.25
C ASN A 152 -0.49 -0.83 -0.44
N ALA A 153 0.13 -0.85 -1.61
CA ALA A 153 1.09 0.16 -2.03
C ALA A 153 0.39 1.50 -2.30
N TYR A 154 1.13 2.58 -2.14
CA TYR A 154 0.73 3.92 -2.58
C TYR A 154 1.95 4.73 -3.01
N LEU A 155 1.69 5.75 -3.84
CA LEU A 155 2.62 6.83 -4.13
C LEU A 155 2.11 8.10 -3.44
N ASP A 156 2.96 8.76 -2.67
CA ASP A 156 2.63 10.03 -2.03
C ASP A 156 2.96 11.21 -2.96
N THR A 157 1.94 11.71 -3.62
CA THR A 157 2.01 12.94 -4.44
C THR A 157 1.62 14.20 -3.68
N SER A 158 1.41 14.11 -2.36
CA SER A 158 1.02 15.26 -1.53
C SER A 158 2.19 16.24 -1.36
N THR A 159 1.88 17.52 -1.27
CA THR A 159 2.87 18.59 -1.05
C THR A 159 3.65 18.39 0.26
N ASN A 160 2.97 17.91 1.30
CA ASN A 160 3.52 17.83 2.66
C ASN A 160 4.16 16.47 2.99
N ARG A 161 4.29 15.54 2.04
CA ARG A 161 4.84 14.18 2.28
C ARG A 161 4.16 13.48 3.46
N SER A 162 2.84 13.58 3.56
CA SER A 162 2.10 13.17 4.77
C SER A 162 1.25 11.92 4.59
N ARG A 163 1.24 11.31 3.41
CA ARG A 163 0.44 10.13 3.12
C ARG A 163 1.01 8.92 3.85
N ARG A 164 0.17 8.26 4.65
CA ARG A 164 0.49 7.03 5.40
C ARG A 164 -0.44 5.87 5.02
N TYR A 165 -1.52 6.16 4.32
CA TYR A 165 -2.57 5.21 4.01
C TYR A 165 -2.89 5.22 2.52
N CYS A 166 -3.19 4.04 1.97
CA CYS A 166 -3.53 3.90 0.55
C CYS A 166 -4.85 4.58 0.16
N SER A 167 -5.75 4.79 1.13
CA SER A 167 -7.08 5.39 0.92
C SER A 167 -7.63 6.04 2.18
N ASP A 168 -8.64 6.92 2.04
CA ASP A 168 -9.36 7.56 3.15
C ASP A 168 -10.04 6.53 4.05
N ARG A 169 -10.55 5.44 3.48
CA ARG A 169 -11.13 4.32 4.24
C ARG A 169 -10.10 3.70 5.18
N CYS A 170 -8.86 3.55 4.74
CA CYS A 170 -7.77 3.04 5.57
C CYS A 170 -7.37 4.06 6.64
N ALA A 171 -7.30 5.34 6.31
CA ALA A 171 -7.03 6.42 7.25
C ALA A 171 -8.08 6.45 8.37
N THR A 172 -9.35 6.42 8.01
CA THR A 172 -10.47 6.39 8.97
C THR A 172 -10.39 5.17 9.88
N ARG A 173 -10.16 3.98 9.31
CA ARG A 173 -10.02 2.73 10.09
C ARG A 173 -8.88 2.81 11.10
N ALA A 174 -7.71 3.32 10.69
CA ALA A 174 -6.55 3.47 11.56
C ALA A 174 -6.81 4.48 12.69
N ASN A 175 -7.44 5.61 12.39
CA ASN A 175 -7.80 6.63 13.37
C ASN A 175 -8.79 6.09 14.41
N VAL A 176 -9.80 5.35 13.98
CA VAL A 176 -10.79 4.72 14.91
C VAL A 176 -10.08 3.67 15.79
N ALA A 177 -9.18 2.86 15.24
CA ALA A 177 -8.42 1.88 16.00
C ALA A 177 -7.53 2.56 17.06
N ALA A 178 -6.81 3.61 16.68
CA ALA A 178 -5.98 4.39 17.59
C ALA A 178 -6.80 5.07 18.71
N TYR A 179 -7.97 5.62 18.38
CA TYR A 179 -8.88 6.19 19.37
C TYR A 179 -9.32 5.13 20.38
N ARG A 180 -9.77 3.96 19.91
CA ARG A 180 -10.22 2.86 20.77
C ARG A 180 -9.09 2.34 21.66
N ALA A 181 -7.85 2.24 21.15
CA ALA A 181 -6.69 1.85 21.92
C ALA A 181 -6.38 2.83 23.04
N ARG A 182 -6.36 4.15 22.74
CA ARG A 182 -6.17 5.19 23.77
C ARG A 182 -7.25 5.11 24.85
N LYS A 183 -8.52 4.96 24.48
CA LYS A 183 -9.63 4.88 25.44
C LYS A 183 -9.47 3.69 26.40
N ARG A 184 -9.03 2.54 25.89
CA ARG A 184 -8.74 1.36 26.75
C ARG A 184 -7.60 1.62 27.72
N LEU A 185 -6.49 2.20 27.27
CA LEU A 185 -5.35 2.53 28.13
C LEU A 185 -5.73 3.53 29.24
N TYR A 186 -6.60 4.51 28.95
CA TYR A 186 -7.11 5.42 29.96
C TYR A 186 -7.97 4.70 31.01
N ALA A 187 -8.87 3.81 30.60
CA ALA A 187 -9.71 3.03 31.52
C ALA A 187 -8.85 2.15 32.44
N GLU A 188 -7.91 1.40 31.89
CA GLU A 188 -6.97 0.55 32.66
C GLU A 188 -6.13 1.37 33.65
N ARG A 189 -5.70 2.55 33.26
CA ARG A 189 -4.94 3.46 34.15
C ARG A 189 -5.79 3.99 35.29
N SER A 190 -7.04 4.35 35.04
CA SER A 190 -7.98 4.82 36.07
C SER A 190 -8.28 3.71 37.07
N GLU A 191 -8.58 2.49 36.62
CA GLU A 191 -8.84 1.33 37.48
C GLU A 191 -7.63 1.00 38.35
N ARG A 192 -6.42 1.12 37.78
CA ARG A 192 -5.17 0.88 38.54
C ARG A 192 -4.95 1.94 39.62
N SER A 193 -5.25 3.22 39.36
CA SER A 193 -5.15 4.31 40.34
C SER A 193 -6.12 4.12 41.48
N GLU A 194 -7.40 3.78 41.19
CA GLU A 194 -8.40 3.48 42.21
C GLU A 194 -8.05 2.27 43.10
N ARG A 195 -7.37 1.27 42.51
CA ARG A 195 -6.92 0.09 43.23
C ARG A 195 -5.76 0.38 44.18
N VAL A 196 -4.91 1.36 43.86
CA VAL A 196 -3.80 1.79 44.71
C VAL A 196 -4.29 2.67 45.86
N GLU A 197 -5.36 3.47 45.64
CA GLU A 197 -5.94 4.35 46.64
C GLU A 197 -6.90 3.67 47.62
N ARG A 198 -7.26 2.38 47.42
CA ARG A 198 -7.97 1.55 48.41
C ARG A 198 -6.98 0.80 49.28
N PRO A 199 -6.54 1.35 50.45
CA PRO A 199 -5.79 0.57 51.43
C PRO A 199 -6.72 -0.49 51.96
N GLY A 200 -6.26 -1.72 52.05
CA GLY A 200 -7.00 -2.90 52.49
C GLY A 200 -7.76 -2.67 53.79
N SER A 201 -9.08 -2.52 53.70
CA SER A 201 -9.98 -2.71 54.86
C SER A 201 -10.15 -4.21 55.10
N GLY A 202 -9.17 -4.80 55.77
CA GLY A 202 -9.23 -6.22 56.05
C GLY A 202 -8.10 -6.69 56.95
N LEU A 203 -8.17 -6.28 58.26
CA LEU A 203 -7.49 -7.00 59.37
C LEU A 203 -7.66 -6.20 60.66
N THR A 204 -8.87 -6.20 61.25
CA THR A 204 -9.02 -6.03 62.71
C THR A 204 -10.40 -6.56 63.14
N ALA A 205 -10.48 -7.82 63.48
CA ALA A 205 -11.44 -8.35 64.47
C ALA A 205 -11.16 -9.84 64.63
N ASP A 206 -10.12 -10.16 65.39
CA ASP A 206 -10.17 -11.40 66.21
C ASP A 206 -8.94 -11.43 67.14
N ALA A 207 -9.00 -10.67 68.26
CA ALA A 207 -8.12 -10.83 69.39
C ALA A 207 -8.73 -10.20 70.64
N ALA A 208 -9.91 -10.68 71.05
CA ALA A 208 -10.42 -10.35 72.41
C ALA A 208 -11.42 -11.41 72.85
N GLN A 209 -10.93 -12.63 73.12
CA GLN A 209 -11.66 -13.58 73.98
C GLN A 209 -10.74 -14.77 74.33
N ALA A 210 -9.80 -14.59 75.22
CA ALA A 210 -9.21 -15.66 75.98
C ALA A 210 -8.45 -15.11 77.22
N SER A 211 -9.20 -14.61 78.21
CA SER A 211 -8.64 -14.43 79.54
C SER A 211 -9.77 -14.41 80.56
N SER A 212 -10.27 -15.58 80.91
CA SER A 212 -11.00 -15.79 82.19
C SER A 212 -11.26 -17.27 82.35
N ALA A 213 -10.32 -17.98 82.97
CA ALA A 213 -10.59 -19.19 83.74
C ALA A 213 -9.27 -19.80 84.20
N ALA A 214 -8.71 -19.38 85.37
CA ALA A 214 -7.83 -20.14 86.19
C ALA A 214 -7.74 -19.46 87.59
N GLY A 215 -8.75 -19.67 88.36
CA GLY A 215 -8.75 -19.43 89.77
C GLY A 215 -9.38 -20.63 90.46
N GLU A 216 -8.72 -21.13 91.52
CA GLU A 216 -9.15 -22.10 92.55
C GLU A 216 -8.94 -23.59 92.25
N ARG A 217 -7.89 -24.14 92.69
CA ARG A 217 -7.53 -24.99 93.89
C ARG A 217 -6.20 -25.67 93.70
#